data_93356483b6d8ffc19f92b4036c0be737
#
_entry.id   93356483b6d8ffc19f92b4036c0be737
#
_cell.length_a   1.000
_cell.length_b   1.000
_cell.length_c   1.000
_cell.angle_alpha   90.00
_cell.angle_beta   90.00
_cell.angle_gamma   90.00
#
_symmetry.space_group_name_H-M   'P 1'
#
loop_
_entity.id
_entity.type
_entity.pdbx_description
1 polymer ?
#
loop_
_entity_poly.entity_id
_entity_poly.type
_entity_poly.pdbx_seq_one_letter_code
_entity_poly.pdbx_strand_id
1 'polypeptide(L)'
;MSGGEQTPNQRLLVFLHNIGAVIGRPGKTVEELAPILEVKPEELNEIILSQINSGYLEYSTDENGVRHYKLTGRGIIRVSSLYT
;
A
#
# COMPACT_ATOMS: atom_id res chain seq x y z
N MET A 1 24.66 -5.56 5.72
CA MET A 1 24.18 -4.83 5.20
C MET A 1 22.93 -4.65 5.46
N SER A 2 22.59 -4.20 5.94
CA SER A 2 21.39 -4.02 6.34
C SER A 2 20.61 -3.14 5.52
N GLY A 3 21.16 -2.59 4.63
CA GLY A 3 20.51 -1.60 3.86
C GLY A 3 19.31 -2.07 3.11
N GLY A 4 19.08 -3.36 3.10
CA GLY A 4 17.95 -3.87 2.38
C GLY A 4 16.67 -3.95 3.17
N GLU A 5 16.70 -3.66 4.45
CA GLU A 5 15.52 -3.84 5.25
C GLU A 5 14.53 -2.70 5.04
N GLN A 6 13.29 -3.03 4.73
CA GLN A 6 12.26 -2.04 4.45
C GLN A 6 11.43 -1.75 5.69
N THR A 7 11.01 -0.51 5.84
CA THR A 7 10.05 -0.15 6.89
C THR A 7 8.69 -0.73 6.53
N PRO A 8 7.78 -0.85 7.48
CA PRO A 8 6.42 -1.33 7.17
C PRO A 8 5.73 -0.48 6.10
N ASN A 9 5.94 0.84 6.12
CA ASN A 9 5.36 1.71 5.09
C ASN A 9 5.90 1.34 3.70
N GLN A 10 7.20 1.13 3.60
CA GLN A 10 7.82 0.77 2.33
C GLN A 10 7.36 -0.60 1.86
N ARG A 11 7.23 -1.55 2.78
CA ARG A 11 6.78 -2.89 2.43
C ARG A 11 5.39 -2.87 1.81
N LEU A 12 4.50 -2.06 2.37
CA LEU A 12 3.16 -1.93 1.83
C LEU A 12 3.19 -1.39 0.41
N LEU A 13 3.92 -0.30 0.19
CA LEU A 13 3.97 0.33 -1.13
C LEU A 13 4.60 -0.61 -2.17
N VAL A 14 5.70 -1.26 -1.80
CA VAL A 14 6.39 -2.16 -2.71
C VAL A 14 5.50 -3.36 -3.05
N PHE A 15 4.81 -3.91 -2.05
CA PHE A 15 3.94 -5.04 -2.30
C PHE A 15 2.81 -4.67 -3.27
N LEU A 16 2.16 -3.54 -3.05
CA LEU A 16 1.08 -3.09 -3.93
C LEU A 16 1.59 -2.88 -5.35
N HIS A 17 2.78 -2.33 -5.49
CA HIS A 17 3.38 -2.13 -6.80
C HIS A 17 3.62 -3.49 -7.49
N ASN A 18 4.16 -4.44 -6.76
CA ASN A 18 4.53 -5.73 -7.34
C ASN A 18 3.34 -6.55 -7.80
N ILE A 19 2.19 -6.39 -7.14
CA ILE A 19 0.98 -7.13 -7.56
C ILE A 19 0.10 -6.31 -8.51
N GLY A 20 0.55 -5.13 -8.90
CA GLY A 20 -0.20 -4.31 -9.86
C GLY A 20 -1.40 -3.59 -9.28
N ALA A 21 -1.46 -3.41 -7.96
CA ALA A 21 -2.54 -2.65 -7.34
C ALA A 21 -2.20 -1.16 -7.42
N VAL A 22 -2.34 -0.62 -8.62
CA VAL A 22 -1.93 0.75 -8.95
C VAL A 22 -3.09 1.47 -9.61
N ILE A 23 -2.92 2.78 -9.78
CA ILE A 23 -3.96 3.62 -10.37
C ILE A 23 -4.45 3.01 -11.67
N GLY A 24 -5.76 3.00 -11.85
CA GLY A 24 -6.39 2.41 -13.03
C GLY A 24 -6.64 0.92 -12.91
N ARG A 25 -6.24 0.29 -11.82
CA ARG A 25 -6.45 -1.13 -11.59
C ARG A 25 -7.13 -1.36 -10.26
N PRO A 26 -7.68 -2.57 -10.03
CA PRO A 26 -8.32 -2.87 -8.74
C PRO A 26 -7.33 -2.80 -7.59
N GLY A 27 -7.80 -2.32 -6.44
CA GLY A 27 -6.98 -2.26 -5.24
C GLY A 27 -7.16 -3.50 -4.37
N LYS A 28 -6.57 -3.45 -3.18
CA LYS A 28 -6.62 -4.54 -2.21
C LYS A 28 -7.19 -4.05 -0.89
N THR A 29 -7.88 -4.94 -0.18
CA THR A 29 -8.48 -4.62 1.11
C THR A 29 -7.49 -4.86 2.24
N VAL A 30 -7.78 -4.28 3.41
CA VAL A 30 -7.00 -4.56 4.61
C VAL A 30 -7.01 -6.05 4.93
N GLU A 31 -8.16 -6.71 4.75
CA GLU A 31 -8.27 -8.12 5.05
C GLU A 31 -7.37 -8.97 4.17
N GLU A 32 -7.16 -8.54 2.92
CA GLU A 32 -6.26 -9.24 2.03
C GLU A 32 -4.81 -8.95 2.34
N LEU A 33 -4.51 -7.71 2.72
CA LEU A 33 -3.13 -7.28 2.89
C LEU A 33 -2.52 -7.67 4.24
N ALA A 34 -3.32 -7.62 5.30
CA ALA A 34 -2.79 -7.81 6.65
C ALA A 34 -2.08 -9.15 6.84
N PRO A 35 -2.68 -10.29 6.43
CA PRO A 35 -1.98 -11.56 6.61
C PRO A 35 -0.72 -11.68 5.75
N ILE A 36 -0.75 -11.13 4.54
CA ILE A 36 0.40 -11.22 3.65
C ILE A 36 1.58 -10.42 4.20
N LEU A 37 1.29 -9.23 4.73
CA LEU A 37 2.33 -8.36 5.28
C LEU A 37 2.67 -8.71 6.73
N GLU A 38 1.91 -9.65 7.32
CA GLU A 38 2.11 -10.09 8.70
C GLU A 38 2.01 -8.92 9.67
N VAL A 39 0.98 -8.10 9.47
CA VAL A 39 0.71 -6.92 10.29
C VAL A 39 -0.72 -7.02 10.80
N LYS A 40 -0.96 -6.58 12.01
CA LYS A 40 -2.31 -6.56 12.55
C LYS A 40 -3.17 -5.55 11.77
N PRO A 41 -4.46 -5.84 11.56
CA PRO A 41 -5.32 -4.92 10.81
C PRO A 41 -5.32 -3.51 11.36
N GLU A 42 -5.33 -3.33 12.68
CA GLU A 42 -5.31 -2.00 13.29
C GLU A 42 -4.03 -1.24 12.94
N GLU A 43 -2.91 -1.95 12.98
CA GLU A 43 -1.63 -1.37 12.66
C GLU A 43 -1.55 -1.02 11.18
N LEU A 44 -2.09 -1.91 10.34
CA LEU A 44 -2.10 -1.68 8.90
C LEU A 44 -2.95 -0.47 8.55
N ASN A 45 -4.09 -0.29 9.24
CA ASN A 45 -4.93 0.89 9.01
C ASN A 45 -4.15 2.18 9.26
N GLU A 46 -3.33 2.22 10.30
CA GLU A 46 -2.52 3.41 10.59
C GLU A 46 -1.48 3.65 9.52
N ILE A 47 -0.86 2.58 9.04
CA ILE A 47 0.13 2.69 7.97
C ILE A 47 -0.55 3.23 6.71
N ILE A 48 -1.71 2.68 6.38
CA ILE A 48 -2.45 3.10 5.19
C ILE A 48 -2.82 4.58 5.27
N LEU A 49 -3.34 5.03 6.42
CA LEU A 49 -3.70 6.43 6.58
C LEU A 49 -2.50 7.35 6.39
N SER A 50 -1.35 6.95 6.90
CA SER A 50 -0.13 7.72 6.72
C SER A 50 0.22 7.85 5.23
N GLN A 51 0.08 6.76 4.48
CA GLN A 51 0.42 6.77 3.07
C GLN A 51 -0.62 7.52 2.23
N ILE A 52 -1.88 7.50 2.62
CA ILE A 52 -2.90 8.32 1.98
C ILE A 52 -2.58 9.80 2.20
N ASN A 53 -2.22 10.16 3.43
CA ASN A 53 -1.89 11.55 3.76
C ASN A 53 -0.67 12.04 2.98
N SER A 54 0.25 11.13 2.65
CA SER A 54 1.42 11.49 1.84
C SER A 54 1.11 11.53 0.34
N GLY A 55 -0.09 11.10 -0.06
CA GLY A 55 -0.47 11.10 -1.45
C GLY A 55 -0.01 9.88 -2.23
N TYR A 56 0.47 8.85 -1.53
CA TYR A 56 0.98 7.64 -2.19
C TYR A 56 -0.09 6.59 -2.43
N LEU A 57 -1.17 6.62 -1.66
CA LEU A 57 -2.27 5.67 -1.78
C LEU A 57 -3.58 6.40 -2.00
N GLU A 58 -4.48 5.73 -2.69
CA GLU A 58 -5.87 6.15 -2.80
C GLU A 58 -6.73 4.92 -2.61
N TYR A 59 -8.04 5.11 -2.47
CA TYR A 59 -8.95 3.98 -2.33
C TYR A 59 -10.24 4.22 -3.06
N SER A 60 -10.92 3.14 -3.39
CA SER A 60 -12.31 3.17 -3.83
C SER A 60 -13.09 2.27 -2.90
N THR A 61 -14.38 2.55 -2.76
CA THR A 61 -15.25 1.80 -1.88
C THR A 61 -16.19 0.97 -2.73
N ASP A 62 -16.31 -0.33 -2.42
CA ASP A 62 -17.20 -1.20 -3.20
C ASP A 62 -18.63 -1.07 -2.69
N GLU A 63 -19.54 -1.85 -3.27
CA GLU A 63 -20.95 -1.74 -2.94
C GLU A 63 -21.26 -2.17 -1.52
N ASN A 64 -20.36 -2.89 -0.88
CA ASN A 64 -20.53 -3.31 0.51
C ASN A 64 -19.88 -2.36 1.49
N GLY A 65 -19.32 -1.24 1.00
CA GLY A 65 -18.66 -0.28 1.86
C GLY A 65 -17.21 -0.62 2.19
N VAL A 66 -16.64 -1.63 1.53
CA VAL A 66 -15.27 -2.04 1.79
C VAL A 66 -14.31 -1.26 0.92
N ARG A 67 -13.23 -0.75 1.53
CA ARG A 67 -12.25 0.04 0.82
C ARG A 67 -11.19 -0.85 0.19
N HIS A 68 -10.84 -0.52 -1.05
CA HIS A 68 -9.81 -1.20 -1.81
C HIS A 68 -8.71 -0.18 -2.10
N TYR A 69 -7.51 -0.44 -1.62
CA TYR A 69 -6.39 0.50 -1.66
C TYR A 69 -5.46 0.19 -2.82
N LYS A 70 -4.92 1.24 -3.41
CA LYS A 70 -3.98 1.11 -4.53
C LYS A 70 -3.05 2.30 -4.58
N LEU A 71 -1.95 2.14 -5.30
CA LEU A 71 -0.97 3.21 -5.44
C LEU A 71 -1.47 4.28 -6.40
N THR A 72 -1.23 5.53 -6.05
CA THR A 72 -1.40 6.65 -6.95
C THR A 72 -0.17 6.74 -7.87
N GLY A 73 -0.22 7.61 -8.87
CA GLY A 73 0.97 7.89 -9.68
C GLY A 73 2.14 8.32 -8.82
N ARG A 74 1.87 9.13 -7.78
CA ARG A 74 2.90 9.58 -6.86
C ARG A 74 3.46 8.39 -6.07
N GLY A 75 2.61 7.45 -5.69
CA GLY A 75 3.06 6.25 -5.00
C GLY A 75 3.95 5.39 -5.87
N ILE A 76 3.63 5.28 -7.16
CA ILE A 76 4.47 4.53 -8.09
C ILE A 76 5.85 5.17 -8.19
N ILE A 77 5.91 6.48 -8.28
CA ILE A 77 7.18 7.20 -8.32
C ILE A 77 7.96 6.96 -7.03
N ARG A 78 7.27 6.97 -5.89
CA ARG A 78 7.92 6.73 -4.61
C ARG A 78 8.56 5.35 -4.56
N VAL A 79 7.84 4.32 -5.03
CA VAL A 79 8.39 2.96 -5.06
C VAL A 79 9.62 2.91 -5.97
N SER A 80 9.53 3.54 -7.13
CA SER A 80 10.66 3.58 -8.06
C SER A 80 11.89 4.18 -7.39
N SER A 81 11.72 5.22 -6.58
CA SER A 81 12.84 5.88 -5.92
C SER A 81 13.49 5.01 -4.86
N LEU A 82 12.81 3.97 -4.38
CA LEU A 82 13.39 3.07 -3.39
C LEU A 82 14.42 2.12 -4.01
N TYR A 83 14.40 2.00 -5.33
CA TYR A 83 15.32 1.11 -6.03
C TYR A 83 16.50 1.82 -6.67
N THR A 84 16.63 3.11 -6.46
CA THR A 84 17.74 3.88 -7.06
C THR A 84 18.77 4.40 -6.05
#